data_301cac2d3259366c7550aa1415c50559
#
_entry.id   301cac2d3259366c7550aa1415c50559
#
_cell.length_a   1.000
_cell.length_b   1.000
_cell.length_c   1.000
_cell.angle_alpha   90.00
_cell.angle_beta   90.00
_cell.angle_gamma   90.00
#
_symmetry.space_group_name_H-M   'P 1'
#
loop_
_entity.id
_entity.type
_entity.pdbx_description
1 polymer ?
#
loop_
_entity_poly.entity_id
_entity_poly.type
_entity_poly.pdbx_seq_one_letter_code
_entity_poly.pdbx_strand_id
1 'polypeptide(L)'
;MSMTKADIVERIYKEAGFSKKEAAELVDLVFKVIKDTLAKGEKVKISGFGNFSIRDKATRIGRNPQTGSAMPINARRVLTFKPSQILKEDITERYAHRLDESGNENTSLPVKEAKPRALSSFLNNEDDTDYGGHDDDDNDE
;
A
#
# COMPACT_ATOMS: atom_id res chain seq x y z
N MET A 1 20.02 -4.84 7.19
CA MET A 1 19.28 -4.37 8.40
C MET A 1 17.79 -4.33 8.06
N SER A 2 16.93 -4.79 8.96
CA SER A 2 15.48 -4.76 8.78
C SER A 2 14.87 -3.73 9.72
N MET A 3 13.91 -2.94 9.23
CA MET A 3 13.16 -1.98 10.04
C MET A 3 12.09 -2.72 10.86
N THR A 4 12.03 -2.45 12.16
CA THR A 4 11.03 -3.01 13.08
C THR A 4 9.94 -1.99 13.41
N LYS A 5 8.86 -2.43 14.04
CA LYS A 5 7.82 -1.52 14.55
C LYS A 5 8.39 -0.51 15.55
N ALA A 6 9.35 -0.92 16.37
CA ALA A 6 10.00 -0.05 17.34
C ALA A 6 10.78 1.09 16.66
N ASP A 7 11.41 0.80 15.52
CA ASP A 7 12.14 1.82 14.74
C ASP A 7 11.18 2.86 14.13
N ILE A 8 9.97 2.43 13.73
CA ILE A 8 8.92 3.34 13.27
C ILE A 8 8.46 4.25 14.40
N VAL A 9 8.22 3.71 15.60
CA VAL A 9 7.85 4.49 16.78
C VAL A 9 8.92 5.52 17.12
N GLU A 10 10.20 5.13 17.07
CA GLU A 10 11.30 6.03 17.37
C GLU A 10 11.41 7.19 16.37
N ARG A 11 11.19 6.92 15.09
CA ARG A 11 11.14 7.97 14.06
C ARG A 11 10.00 8.93 14.27
N ILE A 12 8.79 8.45 14.52
CA ILE A 12 7.62 9.30 14.78
C ILE A 12 7.86 10.16 16.03
N TYR A 13 8.42 9.58 17.10
CA TYR A 13 8.80 10.33 18.29
C TYR A 13 9.76 11.48 17.97
N LYS A 14 10.80 11.23 17.17
CA LYS A 14 11.79 12.24 16.80
C LYS A 14 11.29 13.31 15.84
N GLU A 15 10.44 12.96 14.89
CA GLU A 15 10.03 13.83 13.80
C GLU A 15 8.72 14.58 14.07
N ALA A 16 7.78 13.98 14.80
CA ALA A 16 6.44 14.52 14.99
C ALA A 16 6.20 15.20 16.35
N GLY A 17 7.19 15.18 17.25
CA GLY A 17 7.09 15.85 18.57
C GLY A 17 6.13 15.21 19.58
N PHE A 18 5.62 14.01 19.29
CA PHE A 18 4.82 13.23 20.25
C PHE A 18 5.69 12.65 21.35
N SER A 19 5.11 12.35 22.51
CA SER A 19 5.79 11.52 23.51
C SER A 19 6.00 10.10 22.97
N LYS A 20 7.01 9.39 23.47
CA LYS A 20 7.30 8.02 23.03
C LYS A 20 6.11 7.06 23.20
N LYS A 21 5.30 7.28 24.26
CA LYS A 21 4.08 6.51 24.51
C LYS A 21 3.01 6.79 23.45
N GLU A 22 2.72 8.05 23.18
CA GLU A 22 1.76 8.46 22.16
C GLU A 22 2.16 7.97 20.77
N ALA A 23 3.44 8.07 20.43
CA ALA A 23 3.96 7.54 19.16
C ALA A 23 3.73 6.03 19.04
N ALA A 24 3.93 5.27 20.13
CA ALA A 24 3.68 3.83 20.13
C ALA A 24 2.19 3.50 19.95
N GLU A 25 1.32 4.20 20.68
CA GLU A 25 -0.14 4.03 20.59
C GLU A 25 -0.66 4.39 19.18
N LEU A 26 -0.14 5.45 18.57
CA LEU A 26 -0.50 5.87 17.22
C LEU A 26 -0.13 4.80 16.18
N VAL A 27 1.09 4.28 16.24
CA VAL A 27 1.55 3.20 15.34
C VAL A 27 0.70 1.94 15.50
N ASP A 28 0.39 1.57 16.74
CA ASP A 28 -0.45 0.42 17.02
C ASP A 28 -1.87 0.60 16.49
N LEU A 29 -2.42 1.80 16.64
CA LEU A 29 -3.75 2.14 16.11
C LEU A 29 -3.80 2.03 14.58
N VAL A 30 -2.81 2.59 13.88
CA VAL A 30 -2.74 2.52 12.41
C VAL A 30 -2.73 1.07 11.93
N PHE A 31 -1.84 0.23 12.49
CA PHE A 31 -1.79 -1.18 12.11
C PHE A 31 -3.05 -1.95 12.50
N LYS A 32 -3.68 -1.59 13.62
CA LYS A 32 -4.95 -2.17 14.04
C LYS A 32 -6.05 -1.88 13.04
N VAL A 33 -6.24 -0.62 12.64
CA VAL A 33 -7.26 -0.21 11.67
C VAL A 33 -7.06 -0.94 10.34
N ILE A 34 -5.82 -1.03 9.85
CA ILE A 34 -5.51 -1.77 8.62
C ILE A 34 -5.91 -3.25 8.75
N LYS A 35 -5.52 -3.90 9.85
CA LYS A 35 -5.84 -5.31 10.10
C LYS A 35 -7.34 -5.56 10.19
N ASP A 36 -8.06 -4.71 10.92
CA ASP A 36 -9.49 -4.85 11.14
C ASP A 36 -10.28 -4.67 9.82
N THR A 37 -9.87 -3.73 8.97
CA THR A 37 -10.46 -3.51 7.65
C THR A 37 -10.21 -4.71 6.73
N LEU A 38 -8.99 -5.23 6.70
CA LEU A 38 -8.64 -6.40 5.90
C LEU A 38 -9.33 -7.67 6.41
N ALA A 39 -9.52 -7.83 7.72
CA ALA A 39 -10.24 -8.96 8.30
C ALA A 39 -11.70 -9.02 7.84
N LYS A 40 -12.33 -7.85 7.63
CA LYS A 40 -13.69 -7.74 7.03
C LYS A 40 -13.71 -8.10 5.53
N GLY A 41 -12.56 -8.25 4.89
CA GLY A 41 -12.45 -8.51 3.46
C GLY A 41 -12.42 -7.25 2.59
N GLU A 42 -12.38 -6.09 3.20
CA GLU A 42 -12.33 -4.80 2.52
C GLU A 42 -10.91 -4.49 2.03
N LYS A 43 -10.81 -3.65 1.00
CA LYS A 43 -9.54 -3.18 0.46
C LYS A 43 -9.06 -1.95 1.22
N VAL A 44 -7.75 -1.89 1.51
CA VAL A 44 -7.12 -0.69 2.08
C VAL A 44 -6.26 -0.04 1.00
N LYS A 45 -6.56 1.22 0.66
CA LYS A 45 -5.78 2.02 -0.27
C LYS A 45 -5.04 3.10 0.51
N ILE A 46 -3.72 3.12 0.38
CA ILE A 46 -2.86 4.17 0.95
C ILE A 46 -2.24 4.93 -0.23
N SER A 47 -2.66 6.18 -0.42
CA SER A 47 -2.17 7.03 -1.51
C SER A 47 -0.65 7.20 -1.42
N GLY A 48 0.04 7.12 -2.55
CA GLY A 48 1.51 7.18 -2.61
C GLY A 48 2.24 5.92 -2.15
N PHE A 49 1.58 5.02 -1.39
CA PHE A 49 2.22 3.81 -0.87
C PHE A 49 1.77 2.55 -1.63
N GLY A 50 0.48 2.23 -1.60
CA GLY A 50 -0.04 1.05 -2.29
C GLY A 50 -1.38 0.57 -1.77
N ASN A 51 -1.82 -0.55 -2.33
CA ASN A 51 -3.12 -1.14 -2.06
C ASN A 51 -2.96 -2.54 -1.46
N PHE A 52 -3.63 -2.77 -0.34
CA PHE A 52 -3.80 -4.09 0.26
C PHE A 52 -5.16 -4.64 -0.17
N SER A 53 -5.19 -5.87 -0.65
CA SER A 53 -6.42 -6.54 -1.06
C SER A 53 -6.43 -7.99 -0.60
N ILE A 54 -7.62 -8.46 -0.27
CA ILE A 54 -7.87 -9.84 0.10
C ILE A 54 -8.37 -10.61 -1.13
N ARG A 55 -7.85 -11.82 -1.31
CA ARG A 55 -8.30 -12.76 -2.34
C ARG A 55 -8.64 -14.09 -1.69
N ASP A 56 -9.86 -14.56 -1.91
CA ASP A 56 -10.26 -15.91 -1.52
C ASP A 56 -9.89 -16.87 -2.67
N LYS A 57 -9.02 -17.83 -2.36
CA LYS A 57 -8.63 -18.89 -3.29
C LYS A 57 -9.42 -20.14 -2.98
N ALA A 58 -10.12 -20.63 -3.99
CA ALA A 58 -10.86 -21.89 -3.91
C ALA A 58 -9.92 -23.10 -3.74
N THR A 59 -10.47 -24.19 -3.23
CA THR A 59 -9.80 -25.49 -3.20
C THR A 59 -9.38 -25.91 -4.59
N ARG A 60 -8.17 -26.40 -4.74
CA ARG A 60 -7.65 -26.90 -6.01
C ARG A 60 -6.81 -28.14 -5.80
N ILE A 61 -6.67 -28.94 -6.83
CA ILE A 61 -5.76 -30.09 -6.82
C ILE A 61 -4.37 -29.60 -7.20
N GLY A 62 -3.40 -29.78 -6.30
CA GLY A 62 -1.98 -29.61 -6.56
C GLY A 62 -1.31 -30.96 -6.82
N ARG A 63 -0.05 -30.93 -7.25
CA ARG A 63 0.78 -32.15 -7.39
C ARG A 63 2.02 -32.01 -6.50
N ASN A 64 2.36 -33.08 -5.83
CA ASN A 64 3.63 -33.16 -5.09
C ASN A 64 4.78 -33.21 -6.12
N PRO A 65 5.74 -32.27 -6.09
CA PRO A 65 6.84 -32.25 -7.04
C PRO A 65 7.77 -33.47 -6.98
N GLN A 66 7.82 -34.14 -5.83
CA GLN A 66 8.69 -35.37 -5.65
C GLN A 66 8.04 -36.64 -6.11
N THR A 67 6.74 -36.79 -5.89
CA THR A 67 6.03 -38.07 -6.14
C THR A 67 5.04 -38.02 -7.29
N GLY A 68 4.72 -36.80 -7.79
CA GLY A 68 3.72 -36.60 -8.84
C GLY A 68 2.27 -36.86 -8.39
N SER A 69 2.05 -37.28 -7.15
CA SER A 69 0.73 -37.60 -6.62
C SER A 69 -0.14 -36.36 -6.44
N ALA A 70 -1.43 -36.50 -6.71
CA ALA A 70 -2.42 -35.46 -6.50
C ALA A 70 -2.62 -35.18 -5.01
N MET A 71 -2.56 -33.88 -4.63
CA MET A 71 -2.78 -33.42 -3.25
C MET A 71 -3.80 -32.29 -3.25
N PRO A 72 -4.86 -32.37 -2.44
CA PRO A 72 -5.82 -31.28 -2.32
C PRO A 72 -5.18 -30.09 -1.60
N ILE A 73 -5.26 -28.91 -2.19
CA ILE A 73 -4.91 -27.63 -1.56
C ILE A 73 -6.20 -26.98 -1.12
N ASN A 74 -6.36 -26.80 0.18
CA ASN A 74 -7.56 -26.22 0.77
C ASN A 74 -7.78 -24.77 0.38
N ALA A 75 -9.05 -24.35 0.36
CA ALA A 75 -9.44 -22.96 0.21
C ALA A 75 -8.76 -22.10 1.29
N ARG A 76 -8.27 -20.93 0.89
CA ARG A 76 -7.59 -20.00 1.82
C ARG A 76 -7.76 -18.56 1.39
N ARG A 77 -7.79 -17.69 2.37
CA ARG A 77 -7.74 -16.25 2.17
C ARG A 77 -6.28 -15.78 2.08
N VAL A 78 -5.96 -14.99 1.07
CA VAL A 78 -4.60 -14.52 0.79
C VAL A 78 -4.60 -13.00 0.74
N LEU A 79 -3.69 -12.38 1.49
CA LEU A 79 -3.40 -10.96 1.42
C LEU A 79 -2.46 -10.68 0.24
N THR A 80 -2.80 -9.70 -0.58
CA THR A 80 -1.97 -9.20 -1.68
C THR A 80 -1.71 -7.72 -1.49
N PHE A 81 -0.44 -7.32 -1.54
CA PHE A 81 -0.01 -5.92 -1.59
C PHE A 81 0.39 -5.57 -3.02
N LYS A 82 -0.15 -4.45 -3.52
CA LYS A 82 0.22 -3.87 -4.82
C LYS A 82 0.77 -2.47 -4.57
N PRO A 83 2.09 -2.25 -4.75
CA PRO A 83 2.70 -0.95 -4.54
C PRO A 83 2.15 0.08 -5.53
N SER A 84 2.09 1.35 -5.11
CA SER A 84 1.76 2.47 -5.97
C SER A 84 2.87 2.74 -6.99
N GLN A 85 2.55 3.50 -8.04
CA GLN A 85 3.57 3.92 -9.01
C GLN A 85 4.64 4.80 -8.34
N ILE A 86 4.21 5.74 -7.48
CA ILE A 86 5.11 6.62 -6.72
C ILE A 86 6.11 5.80 -5.90
N LEU A 87 5.63 4.81 -5.13
CA LEU A 87 6.52 3.96 -4.33
C LEU A 87 7.53 3.19 -5.20
N LYS A 88 7.11 2.73 -6.39
CA LYS A 88 8.02 2.04 -7.31
C LYS A 88 9.10 2.97 -7.84
N GLU A 89 8.74 4.18 -8.19
CA GLU A 89 9.66 5.22 -8.67
C GLU A 89 10.67 5.58 -7.59
N ASP A 90 10.23 5.84 -6.36
CA ASP A 90 11.10 6.15 -5.21
C ASP A 90 12.11 5.03 -4.93
N ILE A 91 11.67 3.77 -4.99
CA ILE A 91 12.56 2.63 -4.77
C ILE A 91 13.57 2.52 -5.91
N THR A 92 13.14 2.69 -7.15
CA THR A 92 14.01 2.57 -8.33
C THR A 92 15.06 3.66 -8.37
N GLU A 93 14.68 4.90 -8.07
CA GLU A 93 15.57 6.06 -8.03
C GLU A 93 16.66 5.88 -6.95
N ARG A 94 16.27 5.50 -5.74
CA ARG A 94 17.23 5.25 -4.65
C ARG A 94 18.12 4.05 -4.91
N TYR A 95 17.67 3.06 -5.66
CA TYR A 95 18.47 1.93 -6.06
C TYR A 95 19.50 2.31 -7.15
N ALA A 96 19.09 3.11 -8.14
CA ALA A 96 19.99 3.63 -9.18
C ALA A 96 21.15 4.44 -8.56
N HIS A 97 20.84 5.35 -7.61
CA HIS A 97 21.86 6.14 -6.92
C HIS A 97 22.87 5.28 -6.15
N ARG A 98 22.46 4.15 -5.62
CA ARG A 98 23.37 3.21 -4.92
C ARG A 98 24.30 2.46 -5.87
N LEU A 99 23.88 2.22 -7.11
CA LEU A 99 24.72 1.59 -8.14
C LEU A 99 25.80 2.54 -8.63
N ASP A 100 25.52 3.85 -8.71
CA ASP A 100 26.48 4.87 -9.12
C ASP A 100 27.64 5.02 -8.11
N GLU A 101 27.37 4.89 -6.82
CA GLU A 101 28.39 4.89 -5.76
C GLU A 101 29.28 3.62 -5.77
N SER A 102 28.81 2.52 -6.31
CA SER A 102 29.55 1.25 -6.37
C SER A 102 30.40 1.06 -7.64
N GLY A 103 30.51 2.07 -8.50
CA GLY A 103 31.47 2.13 -9.61
C GLY A 103 31.17 1.21 -10.79
N ASN A 104 29.91 0.89 -11.06
CA ASN A 104 29.53 0.15 -12.25
C ASN A 104 28.93 1.11 -13.29
N GLU A 105 29.76 1.57 -14.21
CA GLU A 105 29.34 2.35 -15.39
C GLU A 105 28.61 1.44 -16.38
N ASN A 106 27.31 1.30 -16.26
CA ASN A 106 26.42 1.03 -17.39
C ASN A 106 24.98 0.83 -16.94
N THR A 107 24.22 1.90 -16.87
CA THR A 107 22.80 1.87 -17.24
C THR A 107 22.25 3.29 -17.13
N SER A 108 22.26 4.03 -18.23
CA SER A 108 21.51 5.27 -18.39
C SER A 108 20.02 4.95 -18.48
N LEU A 109 19.33 4.89 -17.35
CA LEU A 109 17.88 4.99 -17.33
C LEU A 109 17.53 6.47 -17.36
N PRO A 110 16.56 6.91 -18.18
CA PRO A 110 16.18 8.31 -18.26
C PRO A 110 15.55 8.74 -16.94
N VAL A 111 16.30 9.49 -16.16
CA VAL A 111 15.79 10.17 -14.95
C VAL A 111 14.84 11.26 -15.42
N LYS A 112 13.52 11.04 -15.31
CA LYS A 112 12.56 12.12 -15.34
C LYS A 112 12.68 12.88 -14.02
N GLU A 113 13.14 14.11 -14.08
CA GLU A 113 13.16 15.03 -12.95
C GLU A 113 11.78 15.08 -12.29
N ALA A 114 11.62 14.37 -11.20
CA ALA A 114 10.45 14.48 -10.33
C ALA A 114 10.65 15.71 -9.45
N LYS A 115 9.92 16.79 -9.73
CA LYS A 115 9.82 17.96 -8.84
C LYS A 115 9.35 17.49 -7.46
N PRO A 116 9.96 17.98 -6.36
CA PRO A 116 9.48 17.65 -5.01
C PRO A 116 8.05 18.18 -4.85
N ARG A 117 7.10 17.28 -4.75
CA ARG A 117 5.72 17.62 -4.41
C ARG A 117 5.67 17.97 -2.92
N ALA A 118 5.47 19.25 -2.64
CA ALA A 118 5.23 19.72 -1.30
C ALA A 118 4.01 19.02 -0.68
N LEU A 119 4.11 18.64 0.59
CA LEU A 119 3.04 18.00 1.38
C LEU A 119 1.71 18.79 1.42
N SER A 120 1.72 20.04 0.97
CA SER A 120 0.52 20.93 0.97
C SER A 120 -0.57 20.53 -0.03
N SER A 121 -0.30 19.63 -0.98
CA SER A 121 -1.30 19.23 -1.98
C SER A 121 -2.22 18.09 -1.54
N PHE A 122 -2.04 17.52 -0.34
CA PHE A 122 -2.85 16.43 0.16
C PHE A 122 -4.06 16.86 1.00
N LEU A 123 -4.16 18.18 1.32
CA LEU A 123 -5.21 18.71 2.20
C LEU A 123 -6.39 19.37 1.48
N ASN A 124 -6.37 19.48 0.15
CA ASN A 124 -7.43 20.10 -0.62
C ASN A 124 -8.08 19.10 -1.59
N ASN A 125 -8.81 18.14 -1.05
CA ASN A 125 -9.92 17.50 -1.73
C ASN A 125 -11.16 17.72 -0.87
N GLU A 126 -11.64 18.98 -0.89
CA GLU A 126 -13.01 19.28 -0.51
C GLU A 126 -13.91 18.86 -1.68
N ASP A 127 -14.86 18.03 -1.35
CA ASP A 127 -16.18 17.82 -1.92
C ASP A 127 -16.45 18.27 -3.37
N ASP A 128 -16.59 17.29 -4.25
CA ASP A 128 -17.56 17.35 -5.33
C ASP A 128 -18.53 16.15 -5.21
N THR A 129 -19.51 16.30 -4.34
CA THR A 129 -20.73 15.50 -4.40
C THR A 129 -21.67 16.18 -5.40
N ASP A 130 -21.51 15.84 -6.67
CA ASP A 130 -22.56 16.11 -7.69
C ASP A 130 -23.68 15.09 -7.49
N TYR A 131 -24.71 15.53 -6.77
CA TYR A 131 -26.02 14.88 -6.75
C TYR A 131 -26.80 15.33 -7.98
N GLY A 132 -26.62 14.64 -9.09
CA GLY A 132 -27.49 14.73 -10.25
C GLY A 132 -28.88 14.27 -9.88
N GLY A 133 -29.80 15.25 -9.76
CA GLY A 133 -31.22 15.00 -9.59
C GLY A 133 -31.80 14.25 -10.78
N HIS A 134 -32.49 13.16 -10.51
CA HIS A 134 -33.34 12.46 -11.45
C HIS A 134 -34.75 12.98 -11.23
N ASP A 135 -35.20 13.85 -12.13
CA ASP A 135 -36.58 14.26 -12.23
C ASP A 135 -37.35 13.15 -12.99
N ASP A 136 -38.09 12.34 -12.25
CA ASP A 136 -39.09 11.46 -12.83
C ASP A 136 -40.38 12.28 -13.04
N ASP A 137 -40.59 12.71 -14.28
CA ASP A 137 -41.89 13.19 -14.74
C ASP A 137 -42.80 12.00 -15.03
N ASP A 138 -43.64 11.68 -14.05
CA ASP A 138 -44.88 10.92 -14.28
C ASP A 138 -45.86 11.80 -15.07
N ASN A 139 -46.21 11.35 -16.25
CA ASN A 139 -47.37 11.90 -16.98
C ASN A 139 -48.34 10.78 -17.32
N ASP A 140 -49.53 10.94 -16.74
CA ASP A 140 -50.71 10.15 -16.93
C ASP A 140 -51.17 10.01 -18.40
N GLU A 141 -51.65 8.82 -18.76
CA GLU A 141 -52.98 8.55 -19.34
C GLU A 141 -53.26 7.06 -19.38
#